data_86c8a22268cb986d873cb49a83057d95
#
_entry.id   86c8a22268cb986d873cb49a83057d95
#
_cell.length_a   1.000
_cell.length_b   1.000
_cell.length_c   1.000
_cell.angle_alpha   90.00
_cell.angle_beta   90.00
_cell.angle_gamma   90.00
#
_symmetry.space_group_name_H-M   'P 1'
#
loop_
_entity.id
_entity.type
_entity.pdbx_description
1 polymer ?
#
loop_
_entity_poly.entity_id
_entity_poly.type
_entity_poly.pdbx_seq_one_letter_code
_entity_poly.pdbx_strand_id
1 'polypeptide(L)'
;MGFNYRMSNVVAAIGLAQVEKANDYRQMRIHNNQLYRELLDDVPGIQFQKHNNDYLNVAWMNAILVDEKEYGHTKHELLEYLRSNNVDTRLFFEGMHRQPSLKKHGCDCSGMFPITEKLTAQGFYLPSASSLQEKDIEYICQLIKTFAK
;
A
#
# COMPACT_ATOMS: atom_id res chain seq x y z
N MET A 1 -3.02 15.25 -36.37
CA MET A 1 -4.19 14.54 -35.78
C MET A 1 -4.26 14.91 -34.31
N GLY A 2 -5.41 15.39 -33.80
CA GLY A 2 -5.59 15.78 -32.40
C GLY A 2 -6.48 14.77 -31.71
N PHE A 3 -6.21 14.52 -30.40
CA PHE A 3 -7.04 13.68 -29.57
C PHE A 3 -8.05 14.53 -28.82
N ASN A 4 -9.27 14.01 -28.61
CA ASN A 4 -10.29 14.67 -27.80
C ASN A 4 -10.13 14.24 -26.33
N TYR A 5 -9.48 15.07 -25.52
CA TYR A 5 -9.34 14.88 -24.08
C TYR A 5 -10.37 15.62 -23.25
N ARG A 6 -11.46 16.07 -23.85
CA ARG A 6 -12.53 16.77 -23.13
C ARG A 6 -13.35 15.79 -22.30
N MET A 7 -13.57 16.17 -21.05
CA MET A 7 -14.43 15.45 -20.13
C MET A 7 -15.90 15.58 -20.56
N SER A 8 -16.64 14.47 -20.63
CA SER A 8 -18.09 14.53 -20.87
C SER A 8 -18.82 15.01 -19.61
N ASN A 9 -20.05 15.50 -19.76
CA ASN A 9 -20.87 15.98 -18.63
C ASN A 9 -21.09 14.86 -17.58
N VAL A 10 -21.28 13.62 -18.01
CA VAL A 10 -21.45 12.47 -17.10
C VAL A 10 -20.19 12.24 -16.27
N VAL A 11 -19.02 12.23 -16.91
CA VAL A 11 -17.73 12.07 -16.22
C VAL A 11 -17.47 13.26 -15.29
N ALA A 12 -17.83 14.48 -15.72
CA ALA A 12 -17.68 15.68 -14.89
C ALA A 12 -18.60 15.64 -13.66
N ALA A 13 -19.82 15.16 -13.77
CA ALA A 13 -20.74 15.02 -12.64
C ALA A 13 -20.21 14.00 -11.59
N ILE A 14 -19.70 12.85 -12.05
CA ILE A 14 -19.07 11.86 -11.17
C ILE A 14 -17.84 12.48 -10.48
N GLY A 15 -16.99 13.19 -11.25
CA GLY A 15 -15.82 13.87 -10.72
C GLY A 15 -16.17 14.93 -9.68
N LEU A 16 -17.19 15.74 -9.93
CA LEU A 16 -17.66 16.76 -9.00
C LEU A 16 -18.07 16.14 -7.65
N ALA A 17 -18.87 15.07 -7.67
CA ALA A 17 -19.28 14.36 -6.47
C ALA A 17 -18.09 13.82 -5.65
N GLN A 18 -16.99 13.40 -6.30
CA GLN A 18 -15.77 12.98 -5.62
C GLN A 18 -15.01 14.19 -5.03
N VAL A 19 -14.93 15.29 -5.76
CA VAL A 19 -14.25 16.52 -5.29
C VAL A 19 -14.96 17.12 -4.08
N GLU A 20 -16.30 17.15 -4.07
CA GLU A 20 -17.10 17.62 -2.92
C GLU A 20 -16.81 16.82 -1.64
N LYS A 21 -16.42 15.54 -1.75
CA LYS A 21 -16.07 14.63 -0.63
C LYS A 21 -14.56 14.43 -0.42
N ALA A 22 -13.73 15.10 -1.21
CA ALA A 22 -12.29 14.82 -1.23
C ALA A 22 -11.62 14.99 0.13
N ASN A 23 -12.00 16.02 0.89
CA ASN A 23 -11.44 16.26 2.23
C ASN A 23 -11.86 15.17 3.23
N ASP A 24 -13.13 14.74 3.20
CA ASP A 24 -13.63 13.69 4.08
C ASP A 24 -12.89 12.37 3.80
N TYR A 25 -12.79 11.97 2.53
CA TYR A 25 -12.07 10.77 2.14
C TYR A 25 -10.57 10.82 2.49
N ARG A 26 -9.95 11.97 2.35
CA ARG A 26 -8.57 12.18 2.78
C ARG A 26 -8.40 11.98 4.28
N GLN A 27 -9.27 12.56 5.09
CA GLN A 27 -9.24 12.41 6.54
C GLN A 27 -9.41 10.93 6.97
N MET A 28 -10.39 10.23 6.39
CA MET A 28 -10.61 8.81 6.65
C MET A 28 -9.36 7.97 6.34
N ARG A 29 -8.68 8.22 5.21
CA ARG A 29 -7.46 7.49 4.84
C ARG A 29 -6.28 7.78 5.77
N ILE A 30 -6.10 9.03 6.16
CA ILE A 30 -5.05 9.42 7.11
C ILE A 30 -5.32 8.77 8.48
N HIS A 31 -6.56 8.80 8.95
CA HIS A 31 -6.97 8.16 10.20
C HIS A 31 -6.70 6.65 10.17
N ASN A 32 -7.14 5.96 9.12
CA ASN A 32 -6.89 4.52 8.97
C ASN A 32 -5.38 4.19 8.95
N ASN A 33 -4.56 5.00 8.29
CA ASN A 33 -3.11 4.79 8.29
C ASN A 33 -2.49 5.02 9.67
N GLN A 34 -2.95 6.02 10.40
CA GLN A 34 -2.51 6.27 11.77
C GLN A 34 -2.85 5.11 12.69
N LEU A 35 -4.08 4.59 12.60
CA LEU A 35 -4.53 3.46 13.40
C LEU A 35 -3.72 2.19 13.12
N TYR A 36 -3.43 1.87 11.85
CA TYR A 36 -2.51 0.78 11.51
C TYR A 36 -1.13 0.95 12.16
N ARG A 37 -0.57 2.17 12.12
CA ARG A 37 0.74 2.46 12.69
C ARG A 37 0.73 2.29 14.22
N GLU A 38 -0.26 2.85 14.89
CA GLU A 38 -0.40 2.76 16.34
C GLU A 38 -0.56 1.30 16.80
N LEU A 39 -1.36 0.53 16.07
CA LEU A 39 -1.60 -0.86 16.42
C LEU A 39 -0.44 -1.81 16.08
N LEU A 40 0.44 -1.47 15.13
CA LEU A 40 1.53 -2.34 14.70
C LEU A 40 2.93 -1.80 15.05
N ASP A 41 3.04 -0.69 15.79
CA ASP A 41 4.31 -0.06 16.16
C ASP A 41 5.21 -0.97 17.00
N ASP A 42 4.61 -1.82 17.81
CA ASP A 42 5.26 -2.76 18.71
C ASP A 42 5.61 -4.12 18.06
N VAL A 43 5.23 -4.35 16.79
CA VAL A 43 5.43 -5.64 16.12
C VAL A 43 6.83 -5.72 15.49
N PRO A 44 7.72 -6.58 15.98
CA PRO A 44 9.05 -6.72 15.42
C PRO A 44 8.98 -7.10 13.93
N GLY A 45 9.86 -6.50 13.14
CA GLY A 45 9.95 -6.79 11.70
C GLY A 45 8.88 -6.16 10.81
N ILE A 46 7.87 -5.49 11.37
CA ILE A 46 6.91 -4.69 10.59
C ILE A 46 7.41 -3.25 10.50
N GLN A 47 7.54 -2.74 9.27
CA GLN A 47 8.04 -1.39 9.04
C GLN A 47 7.10 -0.63 8.13
N PHE A 48 6.75 0.59 8.54
CA PHE A 48 5.99 1.54 7.74
C PHE A 48 6.92 2.51 7.00
N GLN A 49 6.39 3.17 5.95
CA GLN A 49 7.07 4.29 5.32
C GLN A 49 7.36 5.37 6.36
N LYS A 50 8.59 5.88 6.41
CA LYS A 50 8.96 6.98 7.31
C LYS A 50 8.15 8.22 7.00
N HIS A 51 7.65 8.88 8.03
CA HIS A 51 7.07 10.21 7.91
C HIS A 51 8.16 11.26 7.71
N ASN A 52 7.84 12.26 6.90
CA ASN A 52 8.58 13.51 6.82
C ASN A 52 7.57 14.66 7.00
N ASN A 53 7.90 15.62 7.85
CA ASN A 53 7.04 16.77 8.16
C ASN A 53 6.96 17.80 7.03
N ASP A 54 7.81 17.68 6.01
CA ASP A 54 7.87 18.63 4.89
C ASP A 54 6.73 18.42 3.87
N TYR A 55 5.97 17.31 3.98
CA TYR A 55 4.86 17.02 3.09
C TYR A 55 3.73 16.25 3.80
N LEU A 56 2.52 16.39 3.26
CA LEU A 56 1.36 15.65 3.71
C LEU A 56 1.23 14.35 2.90
N ASN A 57 1.41 13.21 3.56
CA ASN A 57 1.07 11.92 2.98
C ASN A 57 -0.45 11.71 3.06
N VAL A 58 -1.10 11.55 1.92
CA VAL A 58 -2.55 11.31 1.82
C VAL A 58 -2.95 9.87 2.13
N ALA A 59 -1.99 9.01 2.45
CA ALA A 59 -2.20 7.60 2.81
C ALA A 59 -3.09 6.83 1.79
N TRP A 60 -2.81 7.02 0.50
CA TRP A 60 -3.55 6.32 -0.56
C TRP A 60 -3.49 4.81 -0.38
N MET A 61 -2.33 4.28 0.02
CA MET A 61 -2.11 2.86 0.30
C MET A 61 -1.44 2.70 1.66
N ASN A 62 -1.87 1.72 2.44
CA ASN A 62 -1.22 1.34 3.70
C ASN A 62 -0.11 0.33 3.41
N ALA A 63 1.08 0.85 3.13
CA ALA A 63 2.25 0.07 2.76
C ALA A 63 3.04 -0.37 4.00
N ILE A 64 3.37 -1.65 4.08
CA ILE A 64 4.27 -2.21 5.10
C ILE A 64 5.37 -3.06 4.46
N LEU A 65 6.49 -3.18 5.17
CA LEU A 65 7.54 -4.14 4.86
C LEU A 65 7.58 -5.18 5.98
N VAL A 66 7.91 -6.42 5.61
CA VAL A 66 8.14 -7.53 6.54
C VAL A 66 9.60 -7.91 6.50
N ASP A 67 10.31 -7.70 7.61
CA ASP A 67 11.63 -8.27 7.80
C ASP A 67 11.48 -9.67 8.39
N GLU A 68 11.74 -10.68 7.59
CA GLU A 68 11.58 -12.09 7.95
C GLU A 68 12.39 -12.48 9.21
N LYS A 69 13.57 -11.90 9.39
CA LYS A 69 14.45 -12.25 10.51
C LYS A 69 13.88 -11.77 11.85
N GLU A 70 13.25 -10.60 11.86
CA GLU A 70 12.69 -10.01 13.06
C GLU A 70 11.25 -10.48 13.29
N TYR A 71 10.45 -10.59 12.21
CA TYR A 71 9.04 -10.99 12.27
C TYR A 71 8.86 -12.50 12.49
N GLY A 72 9.82 -13.31 11.99
CA GLY A 72 9.81 -14.76 12.12
C GLY A 72 9.12 -15.52 10.99
N HIS A 73 8.43 -14.84 10.09
CA HIS A 73 7.79 -15.38 8.92
C HIS A 73 8.07 -14.54 7.68
N THR A 74 8.06 -15.17 6.51
CA THR A 74 8.20 -14.47 5.24
C THR A 74 6.96 -13.62 4.93
N LYS A 75 7.13 -12.62 4.08
CA LYS A 75 5.99 -11.89 3.50
C LYS A 75 4.94 -12.82 2.91
N HIS A 76 5.36 -13.86 2.18
CA HIS A 76 4.44 -14.77 1.50
C HIS A 76 3.60 -15.59 2.48
N GLU A 77 4.19 -16.11 3.53
CA GLU A 77 3.47 -16.82 4.60
C GLU A 77 2.43 -15.91 5.27
N LEU A 78 2.80 -14.67 5.56
CA LEU A 78 1.86 -13.70 6.12
C LEU A 78 0.71 -13.38 5.15
N LEU A 79 0.99 -13.22 3.86
CA LEU A 79 -0.04 -12.99 2.85
C LEU A 79 -1.04 -14.15 2.75
N GLU A 80 -0.54 -15.39 2.77
CA GLU A 80 -1.38 -16.60 2.76
C GLU A 80 -2.22 -16.70 4.03
N TYR A 81 -1.63 -16.42 5.19
CA TYR A 81 -2.35 -16.40 6.46
C TYR A 81 -3.46 -15.33 6.48
N LEU A 82 -3.18 -14.11 6.06
CA LEU A 82 -4.18 -13.04 5.95
C LEU A 82 -5.30 -13.44 4.99
N ARG A 83 -4.96 -14.00 3.82
CA ARG A 83 -5.94 -14.46 2.84
C ARG A 83 -6.84 -15.58 3.39
N SER A 84 -6.29 -16.53 4.14
CA SER A 84 -7.08 -17.60 4.78
C SER A 84 -8.05 -17.08 5.84
N ASN A 85 -7.79 -15.86 6.35
CA ASN A 85 -8.65 -15.14 7.29
C ASN A 85 -9.50 -14.04 6.59
N ASN A 86 -9.74 -14.16 5.29
CA ASN A 86 -10.55 -13.25 4.48
C ASN A 86 -10.03 -11.80 4.40
N VAL A 87 -8.74 -11.60 4.56
CA VAL A 87 -8.09 -10.30 4.38
C VAL A 87 -7.37 -10.28 3.03
N ASP A 88 -7.90 -9.53 2.06
CA ASP A 88 -7.25 -9.32 0.76
C ASP A 88 -6.14 -8.26 0.87
N THR A 89 -5.04 -8.53 0.20
CA THR A 89 -3.84 -7.68 0.20
C THR A 89 -3.31 -7.52 -1.22
N ARG A 90 -2.41 -6.56 -1.43
CA ARG A 90 -1.80 -6.33 -2.75
C ARG A 90 -0.29 -6.28 -2.64
N LEU A 91 0.39 -6.98 -3.54
CA LEU A 91 1.85 -6.89 -3.65
C LEU A 91 2.29 -5.50 -4.11
N PHE A 92 3.50 -5.10 -3.73
CA PHE A 92 4.15 -3.96 -4.36
C PHE A 92 4.39 -4.23 -5.85
N PHE A 93 4.38 -3.16 -6.62
CA PHE A 93 4.74 -3.25 -8.04
C PHE A 93 6.20 -3.67 -8.19
N GLU A 94 6.44 -4.49 -9.22
CA GLU A 94 7.81 -4.82 -9.63
C GLU A 94 8.55 -3.55 -10.08
N GLY A 95 9.83 -3.49 -9.76
CA GLY A 95 10.69 -2.39 -10.17
C GLY A 95 10.71 -2.19 -11.69
N MET A 96 10.78 -0.94 -12.15
CA MET A 96 10.71 -0.60 -13.57
C MET A 96 11.80 -1.32 -14.39
N HIS A 97 12.99 -1.50 -13.82
CA HIS A 97 14.10 -2.23 -14.47
C HIS A 97 13.79 -3.72 -14.72
N ARG A 98 12.79 -4.29 -14.06
CA ARG A 98 12.32 -5.67 -14.29
C ARG A 98 11.20 -5.78 -15.34
N GLN A 99 10.65 -4.66 -15.79
CA GLN A 99 9.53 -4.65 -16.73
C GLN A 99 9.97 -5.15 -18.13
N PRO A 100 9.40 -6.27 -18.65
CA PRO A 100 9.78 -6.82 -19.94
C PRO A 100 9.60 -5.84 -21.11
N SER A 101 8.58 -4.97 -21.02
CA SER A 101 8.28 -3.95 -22.01
C SER A 101 9.42 -2.95 -22.18
N LEU A 102 10.00 -2.48 -21.08
CA LEU A 102 11.11 -1.52 -21.12
C LEU A 102 12.37 -2.15 -21.73
N LYS A 103 12.69 -3.39 -21.35
CA LYS A 103 13.80 -4.14 -21.96
C LYS A 103 13.58 -4.33 -23.46
N LYS A 104 12.36 -4.69 -23.86
CA LYS A 104 12.00 -4.86 -25.28
C LYS A 104 12.15 -3.55 -26.09
N HIS A 105 11.89 -2.41 -25.46
CA HIS A 105 12.05 -1.09 -26.10
C HIS A 105 13.47 -0.51 -25.99
N GLY A 106 14.47 -1.29 -25.57
CA GLY A 106 15.87 -0.90 -25.55
C GLY A 106 16.25 0.03 -24.40
N CYS A 107 15.42 0.12 -23.36
CA CYS A 107 15.80 0.87 -22.16
C CYS A 107 16.93 0.16 -21.42
N ASP A 108 17.90 0.94 -20.92
CA ASP A 108 18.93 0.39 -20.04
C ASP A 108 18.35 0.01 -18.69
N CYS A 109 18.36 -1.28 -18.41
CA CYS A 109 17.86 -1.89 -17.19
C CYS A 109 18.98 -2.61 -16.39
N SER A 110 20.25 -2.34 -16.70
CA SER A 110 21.43 -3.04 -16.16
C SER A 110 21.87 -2.54 -14.76
N GLY A 111 21.34 -1.41 -14.30
CA GLY A 111 21.69 -0.82 -13.00
C GLY A 111 21.34 -1.70 -11.81
N MET A 112 22.04 -1.48 -10.67
CA MET A 112 21.69 -2.06 -9.40
C MET A 112 20.70 -1.17 -8.64
N PHE A 113 19.59 -1.76 -8.18
CA PHE A 113 18.50 -1.04 -7.51
C PHE A 113 18.18 -1.69 -6.15
N PRO A 114 19.13 -1.73 -5.19
CA PRO A 114 18.99 -2.53 -3.97
C PRO A 114 17.79 -2.10 -3.11
N ILE A 115 17.45 -0.82 -3.08
CA ILE A 115 16.29 -0.35 -2.33
C ILE A 115 14.99 -0.83 -3.00
N THR A 116 14.87 -0.71 -4.32
CA THR A 116 13.71 -1.21 -5.07
C THR A 116 13.54 -2.72 -4.89
N GLU A 117 14.65 -3.47 -4.98
CA GLU A 117 14.64 -4.92 -4.76
C GLU A 117 14.17 -5.28 -3.34
N LYS A 118 14.67 -4.57 -2.32
CA LYS A 118 14.23 -4.75 -0.93
C LYS A 118 12.72 -4.46 -0.79
N LEU A 119 12.25 -3.32 -1.31
CA LEU A 119 10.85 -2.95 -1.24
C LEU A 119 9.95 -3.98 -1.91
N THR A 120 10.32 -4.44 -3.11
CA THR A 120 9.57 -5.48 -3.82
C THR A 120 9.58 -6.82 -3.07
N ALA A 121 10.73 -7.21 -2.49
CA ALA A 121 10.85 -8.48 -1.78
C ALA A 121 10.06 -8.50 -0.46
N GLN A 122 10.06 -7.41 0.30
CA GLN A 122 9.50 -7.34 1.64
C GLN A 122 8.13 -6.66 1.71
N GLY A 123 7.75 -5.86 0.70
CA GLY A 123 6.60 -4.96 0.76
C GLY A 123 5.30 -5.52 0.22
N PHE A 124 4.21 -5.10 0.84
CA PHE A 124 2.85 -5.27 0.35
C PHE A 124 1.91 -4.21 0.93
N TYR A 125 0.69 -4.12 0.40
CA TYR A 125 -0.32 -3.17 0.84
C TYR A 125 -1.40 -3.87 1.65
N LEU A 126 -1.69 -3.33 2.84
CA LEU A 126 -2.85 -3.66 3.64
C LEU A 126 -4.13 -3.03 3.04
N PRO A 127 -5.32 -3.52 3.40
CA PRO A 127 -6.58 -2.89 3.02
C PRO A 127 -6.59 -1.39 3.30
N SER A 128 -7.02 -0.59 2.32
CA SER A 128 -6.88 0.88 2.36
C SER A 128 -8.16 1.62 1.94
N ALA A 129 -9.31 0.94 1.89
CA ALA A 129 -10.57 1.59 1.53
C ALA A 129 -10.97 2.65 2.56
N SER A 130 -11.55 3.77 2.10
CA SER A 130 -12.09 4.80 2.99
C SER A 130 -13.25 4.30 3.85
N SER A 131 -13.94 3.24 3.41
CA SER A 131 -15.08 2.62 4.11
C SER A 131 -14.69 1.62 5.20
N LEU A 132 -13.40 1.32 5.40
CA LEU A 132 -12.95 0.45 6.49
C LEU A 132 -13.37 1.05 7.84
N GLN A 133 -13.91 0.17 8.69
CA GLN A 133 -14.22 0.50 10.08
C GLN A 133 -12.99 0.22 10.95
N GLU A 134 -12.86 0.91 12.08
CA GLU A 134 -11.77 0.69 13.05
C GLU A 134 -11.66 -0.79 13.45
N LYS A 135 -12.78 -1.44 13.71
CA LYS A 135 -12.83 -2.89 14.03
C LYS A 135 -12.23 -3.80 12.96
N ASP A 136 -12.32 -3.40 11.67
CA ASP A 136 -11.73 -4.17 10.57
C ASP A 136 -10.21 -4.02 10.60
N ILE A 137 -9.72 -2.82 10.89
CA ILE A 137 -8.29 -2.54 11.05
C ILE A 137 -7.73 -3.26 12.30
N GLU A 138 -8.44 -3.20 13.42
CA GLU A 138 -8.08 -3.93 14.64
C GLU A 138 -7.98 -5.43 14.39
N TYR A 139 -8.95 -6.00 13.69
CA TYR A 139 -8.92 -7.42 13.30
C TYR A 139 -7.70 -7.77 12.46
N ILE A 140 -7.40 -6.97 11.42
CA ILE A 140 -6.23 -7.18 10.57
C ILE A 140 -4.94 -7.10 11.39
N CYS A 141 -4.81 -6.10 12.26
CA CYS A 141 -3.65 -5.92 13.12
C CYS A 141 -3.51 -7.07 14.12
N GLN A 142 -4.61 -7.56 14.68
CA GLN A 142 -4.60 -8.70 15.57
C GLN A 142 -4.11 -9.98 14.86
N LEU A 143 -4.51 -10.21 13.62
CA LEU A 143 -4.00 -11.33 12.82
C LEU A 143 -2.48 -11.21 12.62
N ILE A 144 -1.99 -10.03 12.26
CA ILE A 144 -0.56 -9.78 12.05
C ILE A 144 0.23 -10.02 13.35
N LYS A 145 -0.27 -9.54 14.50
CA LYS A 145 0.34 -9.77 15.82
C LYS A 145 0.34 -11.24 16.23
N THR A 146 -0.76 -11.94 15.99
CA THR A 146 -0.90 -13.37 16.35
C THR A 146 0.01 -14.26 15.52
N PHE A 147 0.29 -13.88 14.29
CA PHE A 147 1.16 -14.65 13.38
C PHE A 147 2.66 -14.35 13.60
N ALA A 148 3.01 -13.25 14.23
CA ALA A 148 4.39 -12.95 14.62
C ALA A 148 4.91 -14.00 15.63
N LYS A 149 6.22 -14.31 15.56
CA LYS A 149 6.89 -15.20 16.52
C LYS A 149 7.07 -14.54 17.88
#